data_a845c693d51edb4e20bb4d35b4c4bf3c
#
_entry.id   a845c693d51edb4e20bb4d35b4c4bf3c
#
_cell.length_a   1.000
_cell.length_b   1.000
_cell.length_c   1.000
_cell.angle_alpha   90.00
_cell.angle_beta   90.00
_cell.angle_gamma   90.00
#
_symmetry.space_group_name_H-M   'P 1'
#
loop_
_entity.id
_entity.type
_entity.pdbx_description
1 polymer ?
#
loop_
_entity_poly.entity_id
_entity_poly.type
_entity_poly.pdbx_seq_one_letter_code
_entity_poly.pdbx_strand_id
1 'polypeptide(L)'
;PLFGYDLRDYEVLFEERLELLAALLEEEPVTWSGSTRASLTDQRVYPDTEGGIRAWVGVGGSPESVVRTARYGFGLFLAIIGGPAARFAPYIDLFERSQDEFGVEHRPIAIHSPGLVAETDDDARALVRDGWFAMRRRMGAERGWPPPSAGDFEREIETGALYVGSPETVARKIAATLTTLPVNR
;
A
#
# COMPACT_ATOMS: atom_id res chain seq x y z
N PRO A 1 -11.72 -1.88 -19.18
CA PRO A 1 -11.82 -1.53 -17.78
C PRO A 1 -13.08 -0.75 -17.44
N LEU A 2 -13.50 -0.80 -16.15
CA LEU A 2 -14.78 -0.27 -15.69
C LEU A 2 -14.97 1.24 -15.99
N PHE A 3 -13.91 2.01 -15.96
CA PHE A 3 -13.95 3.47 -16.16
C PHE A 3 -13.55 3.91 -17.58
N GLY A 4 -13.46 2.99 -18.55
CA GLY A 4 -13.18 3.30 -19.95
C GLY A 4 -11.72 3.62 -20.28
N TYR A 5 -10.79 3.56 -19.33
CA TYR A 5 -9.37 3.78 -19.59
C TYR A 5 -8.69 2.51 -20.11
N ASP A 6 -7.70 2.66 -20.99
CA ASP A 6 -6.83 1.56 -21.41
C ASP A 6 -5.76 1.30 -20.31
N LEU A 7 -5.54 0.02 -19.98
CA LEU A 7 -4.51 -0.36 -19.00
C LEU A 7 -3.08 -0.06 -19.48
N ARG A 8 -2.88 0.10 -20.79
CA ARG A 8 -1.58 0.50 -21.37
C ARG A 8 -1.20 1.93 -20.99
N ASP A 9 -2.18 2.77 -20.67
CA ASP A 9 -1.97 4.16 -20.26
C ASP A 9 -1.80 4.31 -18.75
N TYR A 10 -1.66 3.18 -18.01
CA TYR A 10 -1.64 3.16 -16.53
C TYR A 10 -0.61 4.15 -15.95
N GLU A 11 0.62 4.15 -16.46
CA GLU A 11 1.68 4.99 -15.92
C GLU A 11 1.41 6.49 -16.09
N VAL A 12 1.00 6.90 -17.28
CA VAL A 12 0.68 8.32 -17.53
C VAL A 12 -0.58 8.75 -16.78
N LEU A 13 -1.60 7.87 -16.72
CA LEU A 13 -2.81 8.13 -15.95
C LEU A 13 -2.51 8.29 -14.47
N PHE A 14 -1.68 7.41 -13.92
CA PHE A 14 -1.35 7.44 -12.49
C PHE A 14 -0.51 8.68 -12.15
N GLU A 15 0.50 8.99 -12.95
CA GLU A 15 1.35 10.18 -12.77
C GLU A 15 0.51 11.46 -12.77
N GLU A 16 -0.22 11.71 -13.87
CA GLU A 16 -1.04 12.94 -14.01
C GLU A 16 -2.13 13.08 -12.96
N ARG A 17 -2.78 11.95 -12.57
CA ARG A 17 -3.83 11.99 -11.54
C ARG A 17 -3.27 12.24 -10.15
N LEU A 18 -2.09 11.70 -9.85
CA LEU A 18 -1.45 11.89 -8.56
C LEU A 18 -0.93 13.34 -8.42
N GLU A 19 -0.33 13.88 -9.47
CA GLU A 19 0.07 15.28 -9.55
C GLU A 19 -1.12 16.23 -9.32
N LEU A 20 -2.19 16.01 -10.07
CA LEU A 20 -3.41 16.80 -9.92
C LEU A 20 -4.01 16.67 -8.52
N LEU A 21 -4.05 15.45 -7.96
CA LEU A 21 -4.55 15.24 -6.60
C LEU A 21 -3.71 16.01 -5.58
N ALA A 22 -2.38 15.97 -5.70
CA ALA A 22 -1.49 16.72 -4.80
C ALA A 22 -1.83 18.22 -4.85
N ALA A 23 -1.95 18.79 -6.04
CA ALA A 23 -2.31 20.22 -6.20
C ALA A 23 -3.69 20.54 -5.61
N LEU A 24 -4.69 19.68 -5.80
CA LEU A 24 -6.04 19.91 -5.27
C LEU A 24 -6.13 19.80 -3.75
N LEU A 25 -5.24 19.04 -3.11
CA LEU A 25 -5.20 18.89 -1.65
C LEU A 25 -4.59 20.08 -0.93
N GLU A 26 -3.95 21.01 -1.63
CA GLU A 26 -3.50 22.30 -1.08
C GLU A 26 -4.64 23.27 -0.83
N GLU A 27 -5.86 22.96 -1.31
CA GLU A 27 -7.09 23.75 -1.15
C GLU A 27 -7.00 25.19 -1.72
N GLU A 28 -6.04 25.43 -2.62
CA GLU A 28 -5.87 26.65 -3.38
C GLU A 28 -6.42 26.48 -4.82
N PRO A 29 -6.71 27.59 -5.54
CA PRO A 29 -7.14 27.50 -6.93
C PRO A 29 -6.08 26.87 -7.83
N VAL A 30 -6.46 25.79 -8.55
CA VAL A 30 -5.57 25.00 -9.39
C VAL A 30 -5.71 25.36 -10.86
N THR A 31 -4.60 25.69 -11.49
CA THR A 31 -4.42 25.71 -12.95
C THR A 31 -3.52 24.55 -13.32
N TRP A 32 -4.05 23.58 -14.09
CA TRP A 32 -3.35 22.34 -14.42
C TRP A 32 -3.66 21.91 -15.85
N SER A 33 -2.71 21.27 -16.51
CA SER A 33 -2.88 20.68 -17.84
C SER A 33 -2.14 19.35 -17.96
N GLY A 34 -2.78 18.37 -18.60
CA GLY A 34 -2.23 17.04 -18.87
C GLY A 34 -2.83 16.47 -20.15
N SER A 35 -2.47 15.23 -20.47
CA SER A 35 -2.91 14.51 -21.66
C SER A 35 -4.16 13.67 -21.43
N THR A 36 -4.46 13.29 -20.18
CA THR A 36 -5.48 12.28 -19.84
C THR A 36 -6.83 12.87 -19.45
N ARG A 37 -6.94 14.19 -19.36
CA ARG A 37 -8.19 14.94 -19.13
C ARG A 37 -8.07 16.39 -19.60
N ALA A 38 -9.25 17.07 -19.67
CA ALA A 38 -9.29 18.52 -19.94
C ALA A 38 -8.54 19.33 -18.88
N SER A 39 -7.88 20.39 -19.31
CA SER A 39 -7.16 21.32 -18.44
C SER A 39 -8.10 22.01 -17.43
N LEU A 40 -7.55 22.41 -16.31
CA LEU A 40 -8.19 23.26 -15.30
C LEU A 40 -7.57 24.66 -15.37
N THR A 41 -8.39 25.66 -15.15
CA THR A 41 -7.94 27.07 -15.05
C THR A 41 -8.61 27.68 -13.83
N ASP A 42 -7.84 28.05 -12.83
CA ASP A 42 -8.31 28.70 -11.61
C ASP A 42 -9.51 27.98 -10.95
N GLN A 43 -9.40 26.64 -10.82
CA GLN A 43 -10.47 25.79 -10.27
C GLN A 43 -10.17 25.44 -8.82
N ARG A 44 -11.16 25.64 -7.93
CA ARG A 44 -11.10 25.27 -6.52
C ARG A 44 -12.10 24.17 -6.18
N VAL A 45 -11.72 23.28 -5.28
CA VAL A 45 -12.61 22.23 -4.74
C VAL A 45 -13.24 22.71 -3.44
N TYR A 46 -14.51 22.43 -3.25
CA TYR A 46 -15.27 22.73 -2.06
C TYR A 46 -16.00 21.49 -1.52
N PRO A 47 -16.25 21.42 -0.18
CA PRO A 47 -15.85 22.38 0.85
C PRO A 47 -14.36 22.26 1.19
N ASP A 48 -13.80 23.32 1.77
CA ASP A 48 -12.49 23.26 2.41
C ASP A 48 -12.54 22.31 3.60
N THR A 49 -11.43 21.63 3.89
CA THR A 49 -11.36 20.67 5.00
C THR A 49 -10.67 21.30 6.21
N GLU A 50 -11.22 21.12 7.39
CA GLU A 50 -10.57 21.56 8.62
C GLU A 50 -9.32 20.70 8.89
N GLY A 51 -8.14 21.26 8.68
CA GLY A 51 -6.85 20.58 8.87
C GLY A 51 -6.37 19.71 7.70
N GLY A 52 -6.99 19.82 6.52
CA GLY A 52 -6.60 19.13 5.30
C GLY A 52 -6.93 17.64 5.27
N ILE A 53 -6.76 17.01 4.12
CA ILE A 53 -6.93 15.57 3.91
C ILE A 53 -5.56 14.92 3.83
N ARG A 54 -5.30 13.96 4.72
CA ARG A 54 -4.08 13.14 4.64
C ARG A 54 -4.26 12.01 3.65
N ALA A 55 -3.52 12.06 2.55
CA ALA A 55 -3.55 11.02 1.54
C ALA A 55 -2.31 10.11 1.62
N TRP A 56 -2.50 8.86 1.23
CA TRP A 56 -1.48 7.82 1.23
C TRP A 56 -1.49 7.10 -0.10
N VAL A 57 -0.32 6.73 -0.59
CA VAL A 57 -0.20 5.90 -1.79
C VAL A 57 0.15 4.47 -1.40
N GLY A 58 -0.71 3.54 -1.80
CA GLY A 58 -0.50 2.10 -1.60
C GLY A 58 0.54 1.56 -2.57
N VAL A 59 1.64 1.00 -2.06
CA VAL A 59 2.73 0.44 -2.87
C VAL A 59 2.93 -1.03 -2.53
N GLY A 60 2.79 -1.89 -3.54
CA GLY A 60 2.94 -3.34 -3.40
C GLY A 60 4.31 -3.90 -3.78
N GLY A 61 5.30 -3.04 -4.11
CA GLY A 61 6.65 -3.49 -4.47
C GLY A 61 7.20 -2.89 -5.77
N SER A 62 6.71 -1.71 -6.20
CA SER A 62 7.28 -0.94 -7.32
C SER A 62 8.15 0.19 -6.77
N PRO A 63 9.47 0.20 -7.04
CA PRO A 63 10.36 1.31 -6.68
C PRO A 63 9.91 2.64 -7.27
N GLU A 64 9.41 2.63 -8.51
CA GLU A 64 8.93 3.83 -9.22
C GLU A 64 7.75 4.45 -8.47
N SER A 65 6.83 3.62 -7.94
CA SER A 65 5.71 4.09 -7.14
C SER A 65 6.14 4.67 -5.79
N VAL A 66 7.22 4.15 -5.19
CA VAL A 66 7.81 4.71 -3.97
C VAL A 66 8.36 6.11 -4.24
N VAL A 67 9.18 6.27 -5.29
CA VAL A 67 9.76 7.56 -5.69
C VAL A 67 8.68 8.58 -6.02
N ARG A 68 7.65 8.16 -6.75
CA ARG A 68 6.49 8.99 -7.11
C ARG A 68 5.73 9.46 -5.86
N THR A 69 5.52 8.56 -4.90
CA THR A 69 4.87 8.88 -3.61
C THR A 69 5.62 9.99 -2.87
N ALA A 70 6.95 9.87 -2.79
CA ALA A 70 7.81 10.89 -2.18
C ALA A 70 7.73 12.23 -2.93
N ARG A 71 7.85 12.20 -4.26
CA ARG A 71 7.84 13.40 -5.12
C ARG A 71 6.61 14.29 -4.87
N TYR A 72 5.44 13.66 -4.73
CA TYR A 72 4.18 14.40 -4.54
C TYR A 72 3.80 14.60 -3.07
N GLY A 73 4.68 14.28 -2.12
CA GLY A 73 4.48 14.56 -0.70
C GLY A 73 3.37 13.72 -0.05
N PHE A 74 3.07 12.53 -0.56
CA PHE A 74 2.13 11.60 0.06
C PHE A 74 2.78 10.69 1.09
N GLY A 75 1.98 10.19 2.05
CA GLY A 75 2.43 9.11 2.93
C GLY A 75 2.59 7.80 2.15
N LEU A 76 3.60 7.00 2.51
CA LEU A 76 3.83 5.69 1.92
C LEU A 76 3.05 4.61 2.67
N PHE A 77 2.25 3.82 1.97
CA PHE A 77 1.50 2.71 2.52
C PHE A 77 1.94 1.38 1.88
N LEU A 78 2.84 0.65 2.54
CA LEU A 78 3.37 -0.61 1.99
C LEU A 78 2.36 -1.74 2.14
N ALA A 79 1.92 -2.28 1.01
CA ALA A 79 0.97 -3.40 0.94
C ALA A 79 1.73 -4.74 1.03
N ILE A 80 2.01 -5.19 2.26
CA ILE A 80 2.70 -6.45 2.54
C ILE A 80 1.66 -7.58 2.54
N ILE A 81 1.29 -8.06 1.36
CA ILE A 81 0.24 -9.06 1.17
C ILE A 81 0.78 -10.49 0.98
N GLY A 82 2.10 -10.69 1.02
CA GLY A 82 2.75 -12.00 0.92
C GLY A 82 4.25 -11.91 1.17
N GLY A 83 4.79 -12.96 1.79
CA GLY A 83 6.19 -13.09 2.16
C GLY A 83 6.60 -12.24 3.37
N PRO A 84 7.87 -12.32 3.79
CA PRO A 84 8.35 -11.68 5.01
C PRO A 84 8.40 -10.15 4.89
N ALA A 85 8.03 -9.46 5.96
CA ALA A 85 8.01 -8.00 6.05
C ALA A 85 9.38 -7.37 5.75
N ALA A 86 10.48 -8.01 6.17
CA ALA A 86 11.85 -7.53 5.94
C ALA A 86 12.19 -7.24 4.46
N ARG A 87 11.50 -7.86 3.50
CA ARG A 87 11.67 -7.57 2.07
C ARG A 87 11.33 -6.14 1.69
N PHE A 88 10.58 -5.45 2.53
CA PHE A 88 10.13 -4.09 2.27
C PHE A 88 11.05 -3.00 2.84
N ALA A 89 12.06 -3.37 3.64
CA ALA A 89 13.03 -2.41 4.17
C ALA A 89 13.69 -1.54 3.07
N PRO A 90 14.14 -2.08 1.92
CA PRO A 90 14.72 -1.24 0.86
C PRO A 90 13.76 -0.18 0.28
N TYR A 91 12.45 -0.40 0.36
CA TYR A 91 11.46 0.59 -0.10
C TYR A 91 11.31 1.74 0.90
N ILE A 92 11.50 1.46 2.19
CA ILE A 92 11.54 2.49 3.24
C ILE A 92 12.76 3.38 3.03
N ASP A 93 13.94 2.78 2.89
CA ASP A 93 15.18 3.51 2.64
C ASP A 93 15.11 4.34 1.33
N LEU A 94 14.48 3.78 0.29
CA LEU A 94 14.26 4.49 -0.98
C LEU A 94 13.33 5.69 -0.78
N PHE A 95 12.25 5.52 -0.02
CA PHE A 95 11.28 6.58 0.23
C PHE A 95 11.89 7.75 0.99
N GLU A 96 12.61 7.47 2.08
CA GLU A 96 13.30 8.49 2.88
C GLU A 96 14.30 9.28 2.03
N ARG A 97 15.18 8.58 1.31
CA ARG A 97 16.15 9.24 0.39
C ARG A 97 15.48 10.05 -0.70
N SER A 98 14.37 9.59 -1.24
CA SER A 98 13.63 10.33 -2.27
C SER A 98 13.01 11.61 -1.71
N GLN A 99 12.51 11.60 -0.46
CA GLN A 99 12.02 12.81 0.19
C GLN A 99 13.13 13.84 0.38
N ASP A 100 14.32 13.39 0.82
CA ASP A 100 15.50 14.26 0.93
C ASP A 100 15.89 14.86 -0.41
N GLU A 101 15.93 14.03 -1.48
CA GLU A 101 16.31 14.44 -2.82
C GLU A 101 15.34 15.47 -3.42
N PHE A 102 14.04 15.30 -3.20
CA PHE A 102 13.01 16.25 -3.65
C PHE A 102 12.83 17.45 -2.73
N GLY A 103 13.46 17.46 -1.56
CA GLY A 103 13.34 18.53 -0.58
C GLY A 103 11.93 18.69 -0.02
N VAL A 104 11.19 17.59 0.08
CA VAL A 104 9.84 17.59 0.64
C VAL A 104 9.86 17.22 2.12
N GLU A 105 8.81 17.61 2.84
CA GLU A 105 8.64 17.20 4.23
C GLU A 105 8.56 15.68 4.36
N HIS A 106 9.25 15.12 5.37
CA HIS A 106 9.19 13.68 5.65
C HIS A 106 7.77 13.24 6.03
N ARG A 107 7.20 12.42 5.18
CA ARG A 107 5.86 11.86 5.35
C ARG A 107 5.93 10.52 6.06
N PRO A 108 4.89 10.17 6.81
CA PRO A 108 4.87 8.93 7.56
C PRO A 108 4.78 7.70 6.65
N ILE A 109 5.28 6.57 7.17
CA ILE A 109 5.24 5.26 6.53
C ILE A 109 4.30 4.35 7.31
N ALA A 110 3.41 3.70 6.59
CA ALA A 110 2.50 2.69 7.13
C ALA A 110 2.67 1.35 6.41
N ILE A 111 2.22 0.28 7.06
CA ILE A 111 2.16 -1.05 6.47
C ILE A 111 0.74 -1.60 6.55
N HIS A 112 0.38 -2.42 5.59
CA HIS A 112 -0.85 -3.18 5.55
C HIS A 112 -0.51 -4.65 5.34
N SER A 113 -1.07 -5.51 6.18
CA SER A 113 -0.96 -6.96 6.06
C SER A 113 -2.30 -7.61 6.39
N PRO A 114 -2.68 -8.70 5.71
CA PRO A 114 -3.89 -9.43 6.02
C PRO A 114 -3.77 -10.13 7.37
N GLY A 115 -4.85 -10.15 8.14
CA GLY A 115 -4.84 -10.79 9.44
C GLY A 115 -6.23 -11.14 9.96
N LEU A 116 -6.25 -11.98 11.00
CA LEU A 116 -7.43 -12.31 11.78
C LEU A 116 -7.01 -12.68 13.20
N VAL A 117 -7.67 -12.11 14.18
CA VAL A 117 -7.49 -12.42 15.58
C VAL A 117 -8.71 -13.21 16.08
N ALA A 118 -8.47 -14.35 16.75
CA ALA A 118 -9.49 -15.13 17.42
C ALA A 118 -9.05 -15.48 18.84
N GLU A 119 -9.88 -16.20 19.60
CA GLU A 119 -9.57 -16.54 20.99
C GLU A 119 -8.32 -17.42 21.10
N THR A 120 -8.15 -18.36 20.15
CA THR A 120 -6.97 -19.24 20.07
C THR A 120 -6.31 -19.18 18.69
N ASP A 121 -5.05 -19.61 18.61
CA ASP A 121 -4.32 -19.72 17.34
C ASP A 121 -5.00 -20.72 16.39
N ASP A 122 -5.53 -21.82 16.93
CA ASP A 122 -6.19 -22.86 16.15
C ASP A 122 -7.53 -22.37 15.57
N ASP A 123 -8.32 -21.62 16.35
CA ASP A 123 -9.56 -21.01 15.86
C ASP A 123 -9.27 -19.99 14.75
N ALA A 124 -8.28 -19.13 14.94
CA ALA A 124 -7.90 -18.15 13.94
C ALA A 124 -7.46 -18.82 12.62
N ARG A 125 -6.64 -19.85 12.70
CA ARG A 125 -6.21 -20.64 11.52
C ARG A 125 -7.38 -21.31 10.82
N ALA A 126 -8.28 -21.94 11.59
CA ALA A 126 -9.45 -22.61 11.03
C ALA A 126 -10.35 -21.64 10.25
N LEU A 127 -10.60 -20.45 10.83
CA LEU A 127 -11.43 -19.40 10.19
C LEU A 127 -10.84 -18.83 8.88
N VAL A 128 -9.54 -18.68 8.80
CA VAL A 128 -8.88 -18.04 7.64
C VAL A 128 -8.55 -19.04 6.52
N ARG A 129 -8.30 -20.29 6.88
CA ARG A 129 -7.70 -21.31 6.02
C ARG A 129 -8.36 -21.41 4.64
N ASP A 130 -9.65 -21.69 4.61
CA ASP A 130 -10.37 -21.95 3.37
C ASP A 130 -10.43 -20.72 2.46
N GLY A 131 -10.64 -19.55 3.04
CA GLY A 131 -10.64 -18.27 2.35
C GLY A 131 -9.27 -17.95 1.72
N TRP A 132 -8.20 -18.19 2.49
CA TRP A 132 -6.84 -17.98 1.99
C TRP A 132 -6.51 -18.93 0.81
N PHE A 133 -6.83 -20.23 0.92
CA PHE A 133 -6.61 -21.17 -0.17
C PHE A 133 -7.43 -20.82 -1.41
N ALA A 134 -8.68 -20.43 -1.26
CA ALA A 134 -9.55 -20.01 -2.36
C ALA A 134 -8.96 -18.78 -3.09
N MET A 135 -8.57 -17.75 -2.33
CA MET A 135 -7.94 -16.54 -2.86
C MET A 135 -6.62 -16.86 -3.58
N ARG A 136 -5.73 -17.67 -2.96
CA ARG A 136 -4.44 -18.03 -3.54
C ARG A 136 -4.57 -18.85 -4.82
N ARG A 137 -5.56 -19.77 -4.90
CA ARG A 137 -5.84 -20.51 -6.14
C ARG A 137 -6.31 -19.59 -7.25
N ARG A 138 -7.24 -18.67 -6.95
CA ARG A 138 -7.75 -17.71 -7.93
C ARG A 138 -6.65 -16.81 -8.46
N MET A 139 -5.89 -16.16 -7.58
CA MET A 139 -4.76 -15.32 -7.99
C MET A 139 -3.68 -16.11 -8.71
N GLY A 140 -3.40 -17.34 -8.27
CA GLY A 140 -2.44 -18.21 -8.91
C GLY A 140 -2.82 -18.55 -10.35
N ALA A 141 -4.09 -18.86 -10.59
CA ALA A 141 -4.60 -19.11 -11.94
C ALA A 141 -4.45 -17.91 -12.88
N GLU A 142 -4.69 -16.68 -12.35
CA GLU A 142 -4.55 -15.43 -13.12
C GLU A 142 -3.07 -15.07 -13.40
N ARG A 143 -2.14 -15.48 -12.51
CA ARG A 143 -0.72 -15.08 -12.55
C ARG A 143 0.24 -16.21 -12.92
N GLY A 144 -0.27 -17.41 -13.21
CA GLY A 144 0.57 -18.57 -13.53
C GLY A 144 1.35 -19.12 -12.33
N TRP A 145 0.90 -18.92 -11.09
CA TRP A 145 1.54 -19.47 -9.90
C TRP A 145 1.09 -20.90 -9.64
N PRO A 146 1.94 -21.74 -9.03
CA PRO A 146 1.54 -23.09 -8.64
C PRO A 146 0.43 -23.04 -7.57
N PRO A 147 -0.40 -24.10 -7.49
CA PRO A 147 -1.39 -24.23 -6.42
C PRO A 147 -0.73 -24.17 -5.03
N PRO A 148 -1.34 -23.44 -4.07
CA PRO A 148 -0.79 -23.34 -2.73
C PRO A 148 -0.87 -24.67 -1.97
N SER A 149 0.17 -24.97 -1.19
CA SER A 149 0.24 -26.12 -0.28
C SER A 149 -0.12 -25.74 1.16
N ALA A 150 -0.34 -26.74 2.02
CA ALA A 150 -0.51 -26.50 3.45
C ALA A 150 0.73 -25.83 4.07
N GLY A 151 1.93 -26.21 3.63
CA GLY A 151 3.18 -25.60 4.09
C GLY A 151 3.33 -24.13 3.69
N ASP A 152 2.71 -23.70 2.59
CA ASP A 152 2.71 -22.27 2.21
C ASP A 152 1.82 -21.46 3.15
N PHE A 153 0.69 -22.00 3.55
CA PHE A 153 -0.20 -21.34 4.52
C PHE A 153 0.47 -21.15 5.89
N GLU A 154 1.06 -22.20 6.43
CA GLU A 154 1.78 -22.13 7.72
C GLU A 154 2.97 -21.16 7.63
N ARG A 155 3.75 -21.19 6.56
CA ARG A 155 4.86 -20.26 6.33
C ARG A 155 4.41 -18.80 6.30
N GLU A 156 3.27 -18.51 5.66
CA GLU A 156 2.72 -17.15 5.63
C GLU A 156 2.28 -16.69 7.02
N ILE A 157 1.78 -17.59 7.87
CA ILE A 157 1.46 -17.27 9.25
C ILE A 157 2.73 -17.08 10.10
N GLU A 158 3.69 -17.98 9.99
CA GLU A 158 4.88 -17.98 10.84
C GLU A 158 5.84 -16.82 10.50
N THR A 159 6.19 -16.68 9.23
CA THR A 159 7.24 -15.75 8.77
C THR A 159 6.81 -14.79 7.67
N GLY A 160 5.64 -15.02 7.07
CA GLY A 160 5.11 -14.22 5.98
C GLY A 160 4.14 -13.12 6.44
N ALA A 161 3.28 -12.72 5.53
CA ALA A 161 2.40 -11.56 5.68
C ALA A 161 1.09 -11.81 6.44
N LEU A 162 0.76 -13.08 6.79
CA LEU A 162 -0.49 -13.37 7.51
C LEU A 162 -0.33 -13.16 9.02
N TYR A 163 -1.08 -12.21 9.58
CA TYR A 163 -1.15 -11.93 11.02
C TYR A 163 -2.38 -12.65 11.61
N VAL A 164 -2.24 -13.98 11.78
CA VAL A 164 -3.34 -14.87 12.16
C VAL A 164 -2.98 -15.60 13.45
N GLY A 165 -3.84 -15.51 14.47
CA GLY A 165 -3.63 -16.16 15.75
C GLY A 165 -4.43 -15.53 16.87
N SER A 166 -4.09 -15.93 18.11
CA SER A 166 -4.55 -15.29 19.34
C SER A 166 -4.06 -13.85 19.45
N PRO A 167 -4.64 -13.02 20.32
CA PRO A 167 -4.15 -11.65 20.54
C PRO A 167 -2.66 -11.59 20.85
N GLU A 168 -2.14 -12.50 21.67
CA GLU A 168 -0.74 -12.57 22.04
C GLU A 168 0.17 -12.93 20.85
N THR A 169 -0.26 -13.89 20.04
CA THR A 169 0.50 -14.31 18.85
C THR A 169 0.57 -13.19 17.82
N VAL A 170 -0.55 -12.53 17.54
CA VAL A 170 -0.59 -11.40 16.60
C VAL A 170 0.19 -10.21 17.13
N ALA A 171 0.03 -9.86 18.42
CA ALA A 171 0.79 -8.76 19.03
C ALA A 171 2.30 -8.99 18.97
N ARG A 172 2.76 -10.21 19.23
CA ARG A 172 4.19 -10.59 19.12
C ARG A 172 4.70 -10.44 17.69
N LYS A 173 3.92 -10.86 16.69
CA LYS A 173 4.28 -10.72 15.27
C LYS A 173 4.31 -9.25 14.84
N ILE A 174 3.37 -8.42 15.28
CA ILE A 174 3.40 -6.97 15.06
C ILE A 174 4.66 -6.36 15.66
N ALA A 175 4.97 -6.66 16.92
CA ALA A 175 6.18 -6.15 17.60
C ALA A 175 7.46 -6.53 16.84
N ALA A 176 7.57 -7.78 16.38
CA ALA A 176 8.71 -8.22 15.57
C ALA A 176 8.82 -7.46 14.25
N THR A 177 7.68 -7.18 13.58
CA THR A 177 7.67 -6.39 12.35
C THR A 177 8.11 -4.96 12.59
N LEU A 178 7.63 -4.31 13.64
CA LEU A 178 8.02 -2.93 14.02
C LEU A 178 9.48 -2.81 14.42
N THR A 179 10.09 -3.91 14.91
CA THR A 179 11.54 -3.96 15.16
C THR A 179 12.34 -4.05 13.86
N THR A 180 11.76 -4.66 12.82
CA THR A 180 12.43 -4.89 11.53
C THR A 180 12.23 -3.72 10.56
N LEU A 181 11.06 -3.08 10.60
CA LEU A 181 10.69 -1.98 9.71
C LEU A 181 10.43 -0.71 10.53
N PRO A 182 11.19 0.38 10.32
CA PRO A 182 10.98 1.66 11.00
C PRO A 182 9.75 2.39 10.42
N VAL A 183 8.56 1.94 10.82
CA VAL A 183 7.28 2.50 10.35
C VAL A 183 6.55 3.24 11.47
N ASN A 184 5.68 4.17 11.11
CA ASN A 184 4.93 5.02 12.03
C ASN A 184 3.52 4.48 12.32
N ARG A 185 3.00 3.63 11.44
CA ARG A 185 1.66 3.00 11.51
C ARG A 185 1.65 1.60 10.89
#